data_1bb31ec69b319a4b92a5420739f531f8
#
_entry.id   1bb31ec69b319a4b92a5420739f531f8
#
_cell.length_a   1.000
_cell.length_b   1.000
_cell.length_c   1.000
_cell.angle_alpha   90.00
_cell.angle_beta   90.00
_cell.angle_gamma   90.00
#
_symmetry.space_group_name_H-M   'P 1'
#
loop_
_entity.id
_entity.type
_entity.pdbx_description
1 polymer ?
#
loop_
_entity_poly.entity_id
_entity_poly.type
_entity_poly.pdbx_seq_one_letter_code
_entity_poly.pdbx_strand_id
1 'polypeptide(L)'
;TLDVPAHQGSAALTDAAHAIETFRAHVPPVVAAGAPLSGNGLTITDSVLETGADGTPRLALTLTASPPLGADADLYVEGQPAGEPTTTLMSGVPSLTRLDGGQRAIIRAPLTAPLPASLTITVGDGARGLEWTRAVPPTGALPDPIPTAETGLWLSMITIALLGGLVLI
;
A
#
# COMPACT_ATOMS: atom_id res chain seq x y z
N THR A 1 10.01 -36.07 26.22
CA THR A 1 10.03 -35.08 27.30
C THR A 1 11.16 -34.15 26.99
N LEU A 2 10.83 -32.89 26.70
CA LEU A 2 11.84 -31.82 26.43
C LEU A 2 12.22 -31.25 27.80
N ASP A 3 13.46 -31.44 28.19
CA ASP A 3 13.98 -30.90 29.44
C ASP A 3 14.50 -29.47 29.15
N VAL A 4 13.79 -28.47 29.63
CA VAL A 4 14.19 -27.07 29.48
C VAL A 4 14.87 -26.62 30.77
N PRO A 5 16.18 -26.43 30.81
CA PRO A 5 16.87 -25.98 32.00
C PRO A 5 16.41 -24.58 32.39
N ALA A 6 15.86 -24.42 33.58
CA ALA A 6 15.51 -23.14 34.16
C ALA A 6 16.79 -22.44 34.67
N HIS A 7 17.22 -21.37 34.01
CA HIS A 7 18.29 -20.51 34.53
C HIS A 7 17.70 -19.40 35.40
N GLN A 8 18.10 -19.38 36.66
CA GLN A 8 17.92 -18.22 37.53
C GLN A 8 19.03 -17.21 37.24
N GLY A 9 18.74 -16.24 36.40
CA GLY A 9 19.64 -15.13 36.11
C GLY A 9 18.94 -14.15 35.15
N SER A 10 19.42 -12.91 35.08
CA SER A 10 18.99 -11.93 34.09
C SER A 10 19.17 -12.56 32.72
N ALA A 11 18.07 -12.88 32.04
CA ALA A 11 18.10 -13.49 30.72
C ALA A 11 18.75 -12.50 29.74
N ALA A 12 20.01 -12.75 29.40
CA ALA A 12 20.53 -12.15 28.19
C ALA A 12 19.72 -12.66 27.02
N LEU A 13 19.21 -11.74 26.18
CA LEU A 13 18.50 -12.12 24.96
C LEU A 13 19.43 -13.03 24.14
N THR A 14 19.02 -14.26 23.92
CA THR A 14 19.71 -15.18 23.01
C THR A 14 19.65 -14.63 21.58
N ASP A 15 20.58 -15.02 20.72
CA ASP A 15 20.55 -14.65 19.29
C ASP A 15 19.18 -14.97 18.65
N ALA A 16 18.55 -16.07 19.08
CA ALA A 16 17.20 -16.42 18.65
C ALA A 16 16.13 -15.44 19.13
N ALA A 17 16.21 -14.95 20.36
CA ALA A 17 15.30 -13.94 20.88
C ALA A 17 15.50 -12.59 20.16
N HIS A 18 16.74 -12.22 19.86
CA HIS A 18 17.04 -11.02 19.08
C HIS A 18 16.50 -11.15 17.64
N ALA A 19 16.66 -12.29 17.00
CA ALA A 19 16.07 -12.57 15.70
C ALA A 19 14.54 -12.45 15.72
N ILE A 20 13.88 -13.02 16.74
CA ILE A 20 12.41 -12.93 16.92
C ILE A 20 11.96 -11.47 17.06
N GLU A 21 12.64 -10.67 17.89
CA GLU A 21 12.32 -9.25 18.06
C GLU A 21 12.54 -8.46 16.75
N THR A 22 13.59 -8.78 16.00
CA THR A 22 13.84 -8.19 14.70
C THR A 22 12.72 -8.52 13.72
N PHE A 23 12.27 -9.77 13.67
CA PHE A 23 11.12 -10.16 12.85
C PHE A 23 9.83 -9.49 13.29
N ARG A 24 9.57 -9.40 14.59
CA ARG A 24 8.39 -8.69 15.12
C ARG A 24 8.35 -7.23 14.73
N ALA A 25 9.50 -6.56 14.68
CA ALA A 25 9.59 -5.16 14.25
C ALA A 25 9.24 -4.97 12.77
N HIS A 26 9.30 -6.03 11.95
CA HIS A 26 8.94 -6.00 10.54
C HIS A 26 7.50 -6.44 10.27
N VAL A 27 6.79 -6.99 11.28
CA VAL A 27 5.38 -7.33 11.11
C VAL A 27 4.55 -6.06 11.07
N PRO A 28 3.75 -5.83 10.01
CA PRO A 28 2.88 -4.67 9.95
C PRO A 28 1.93 -4.61 11.15
N PRO A 29 1.73 -3.45 11.76
CA PRO A 29 0.74 -3.31 12.82
C PRO A 29 -0.67 -3.54 12.24
N VAL A 30 -1.45 -4.37 12.93
CA VAL A 30 -2.86 -4.58 12.59
C VAL A 30 -3.67 -3.40 13.12
N VAL A 31 -4.37 -2.73 12.21
CA VAL A 31 -5.25 -1.62 12.57
C VAL A 31 -6.57 -2.17 13.11
N ALA A 32 -6.94 -1.76 14.32
CA ALA A 32 -8.20 -2.17 14.93
C ALA A 32 -9.41 -1.73 14.09
N ALA A 33 -10.48 -2.51 14.12
CA ALA A 33 -11.72 -2.17 13.43
C ALA A 33 -12.24 -0.80 13.89
N GLY A 34 -12.50 0.09 12.93
CA GLY A 34 -12.99 1.46 13.21
C GLY A 34 -11.89 2.50 13.50
N ALA A 35 -10.64 2.09 13.67
CA ALA A 35 -9.52 3.04 13.80
C ALA A 35 -9.18 3.69 12.44
N PRO A 36 -8.54 4.89 12.45
CA PRO A 36 -7.99 5.47 11.23
C PRO A 36 -7.04 4.50 10.53
N LEU A 37 -7.11 4.42 9.21
CA LEU A 37 -6.22 3.56 8.41
C LEU A 37 -4.85 4.19 8.28
N SER A 38 -4.15 4.31 9.40
CA SER A 38 -2.86 4.97 9.49
C SER A 38 -1.92 4.22 10.43
N GLY A 39 -0.68 4.09 10.04
CA GLY A 39 0.39 3.49 10.85
C GLY A 39 1.73 3.53 10.11
N ASN A 40 2.82 3.63 10.85
CA ASN A 40 4.19 3.61 10.32
C ASN A 40 4.44 4.63 9.19
N GLY A 41 3.78 5.80 9.27
CA GLY A 41 3.89 6.83 8.23
C GLY A 41 3.13 6.53 6.94
N LEU A 42 2.29 5.49 6.92
CA LEU A 42 1.36 5.16 5.85
C LEU A 42 -0.07 5.50 6.28
N THR A 43 -0.85 6.07 5.38
CA THR A 43 -2.27 6.36 5.61
C THR A 43 -3.07 6.05 4.36
N ILE A 44 -4.09 5.21 4.50
CA ILE A 44 -5.05 4.96 3.42
C ILE A 44 -6.12 6.04 3.48
N THR A 45 -6.25 6.80 2.41
CA THR A 45 -7.19 7.91 2.32
C THR A 45 -8.47 7.53 1.60
N ASP A 46 -8.40 6.55 0.70
CA ASP A 46 -9.57 6.06 -0.04
C ASP A 46 -9.38 4.60 -0.48
N SER A 47 -10.50 3.89 -0.64
CA SER A 47 -10.53 2.52 -1.14
C SER A 47 -11.83 2.25 -1.89
N VAL A 48 -11.72 1.72 -3.10
CA VAL A 48 -12.87 1.33 -3.93
C VAL A 48 -12.61 -0.01 -4.63
N LEU A 49 -13.70 -0.66 -5.01
CA LEU A 49 -13.65 -1.83 -5.88
C LEU A 49 -13.95 -1.38 -7.32
N GLU A 50 -12.95 -1.35 -8.15
CA GLU A 50 -13.08 -1.05 -9.59
C GLU A 50 -13.41 -2.33 -10.37
N THR A 51 -14.03 -2.17 -11.53
CA THR A 51 -14.17 -3.27 -12.51
C THR A 51 -13.17 -3.03 -13.62
N GLY A 52 -12.28 -3.97 -13.85
CA GLY A 52 -11.34 -3.92 -14.98
C GLY A 52 -12.05 -4.00 -16.33
N ALA A 53 -11.35 -3.63 -17.39
CA ALA A 53 -11.87 -3.73 -18.75
C ALA A 53 -12.24 -5.17 -19.16
N ASP A 54 -11.61 -6.14 -18.52
CA ASP A 54 -11.84 -7.59 -18.66
C ASP A 54 -12.94 -8.13 -17.74
N GLY A 55 -13.63 -7.25 -16.99
CA GLY A 55 -14.65 -7.62 -16.03
C GLY A 55 -14.10 -8.12 -14.67
N THR A 56 -12.78 -8.20 -14.49
CA THR A 56 -12.20 -8.63 -13.23
C THR A 56 -12.31 -7.54 -12.15
N PRO A 57 -12.62 -7.91 -10.89
CA PRO A 57 -12.61 -6.95 -9.79
C PRO A 57 -11.17 -6.51 -9.50
N ARG A 58 -10.99 -5.24 -9.19
CA ARG A 58 -9.71 -4.64 -8.79
C ARG A 58 -9.89 -3.82 -7.53
N LEU A 59 -9.11 -4.10 -6.51
CA LEU A 59 -9.03 -3.21 -5.36
C LEU A 59 -8.15 -2.02 -5.73
N ALA A 60 -8.70 -0.82 -5.65
CA ALA A 60 -7.95 0.41 -5.81
C ALA A 60 -7.86 1.16 -4.49
N LEU A 61 -6.64 1.53 -4.10
CA LEU A 61 -6.33 2.24 -2.86
C LEU A 61 -5.62 3.54 -3.17
N THR A 62 -6.03 4.62 -2.52
CA THR A 62 -5.23 5.85 -2.45
C THR A 62 -4.57 5.89 -1.08
N LEU A 63 -3.27 6.12 -1.07
CA LEU A 63 -2.51 6.25 0.16
C LEU A 63 -1.58 7.46 0.14
N THR A 64 -1.31 7.97 1.34
CA THR A 64 -0.27 8.96 1.60
C THR A 64 0.83 8.35 2.44
N ALA A 65 2.06 8.78 2.21
CA ALA A 65 3.24 8.25 2.88
C ALA A 65 4.18 9.37 3.33
N SER A 66 4.67 9.24 4.56
CA SER A 66 5.70 10.10 5.13
C SER A 66 6.66 9.25 5.97
N PRO A 67 7.91 9.05 5.53
CA PRO A 67 8.53 9.53 4.28
C PRO A 67 7.88 8.96 3.01
N PRO A 68 8.23 9.47 1.81
CA PRO A 68 7.68 9.00 0.53
C PRO A 68 7.84 7.49 0.32
N LEU A 69 6.96 6.88 -0.46
CA LEU A 69 6.99 5.46 -0.80
C LEU A 69 8.23 5.10 -1.61
N GLY A 70 8.88 4.04 -1.19
CA GLY A 70 9.99 3.41 -1.91
C GLY A 70 9.58 2.78 -3.25
N ALA A 71 10.59 2.26 -3.96
CA ALA A 71 10.37 1.53 -5.20
C ALA A 71 9.69 0.18 -4.98
N ASP A 72 9.95 -0.42 -3.81
CA ASP A 72 9.56 -1.78 -3.45
C ASP A 72 8.25 -1.82 -2.67
N ALA A 73 7.46 -0.73 -2.74
CA ALA A 73 6.14 -0.72 -2.10
C ALA A 73 5.23 -1.73 -2.80
N ASP A 74 4.57 -2.56 -1.99
CA ASP A 74 3.75 -3.67 -2.45
C ASP A 74 2.42 -3.72 -1.70
N LEU A 75 1.44 -4.43 -2.29
CA LEU A 75 0.11 -4.65 -1.75
C LEU A 75 -0.20 -6.13 -1.77
N TYR A 76 -0.70 -6.63 -0.65
CA TYR A 76 -1.18 -7.99 -0.52
C TYR A 76 -2.64 -8.00 -0.05
N VAL A 77 -3.46 -8.83 -0.66
CA VAL A 77 -4.89 -8.92 -0.34
C VAL A 77 -5.27 -10.37 -0.10
N GLU A 78 -5.85 -10.58 1.07
CA GLU A 78 -6.36 -11.88 1.51
C GLU A 78 -7.84 -11.79 1.84
N GLY A 79 -8.48 -12.92 1.85
CA GLY A 79 -9.86 -13.04 2.29
C GLY A 79 -10.15 -14.42 2.83
N GLN A 80 -11.19 -14.50 3.65
CA GLN A 80 -11.68 -15.76 4.16
C GLN A 80 -13.07 -16.03 3.61
N PRO A 81 -13.20 -16.90 2.61
CA PRO A 81 -14.51 -17.38 2.16
C PRO A 81 -15.22 -18.09 3.31
N ALA A 82 -16.55 -18.09 3.29
CA ALA A 82 -17.35 -18.70 4.34
C ALA A 82 -17.03 -20.20 4.48
N GLY A 83 -16.51 -20.61 5.65
CA GLY A 83 -16.19 -22.00 5.94
C GLY A 83 -14.84 -22.50 5.39
N GLU A 84 -14.03 -21.60 4.80
CA GLU A 84 -12.73 -21.91 4.24
C GLU A 84 -11.58 -21.21 4.99
N PRO A 85 -10.33 -21.67 4.86
CA PRO A 85 -9.18 -20.98 5.40
C PRO A 85 -8.95 -19.64 4.65
N THR A 86 -8.27 -18.72 5.30
CA THR A 86 -7.79 -17.48 4.65
C THR A 86 -6.91 -17.82 3.46
N THR A 87 -7.14 -17.16 2.35
CA THR A 87 -6.41 -17.37 1.10
C THR A 87 -6.11 -16.03 0.43
N THR A 88 -5.05 -15.99 -0.37
CA THR A 88 -4.77 -14.84 -1.21
C THR A 88 -5.83 -14.68 -2.28
N LEU A 89 -6.27 -13.44 -2.46
CA LEU A 89 -7.27 -13.09 -3.47
C LEU A 89 -6.64 -12.41 -4.69
N MET A 90 -5.36 -12.21 -4.71
CA MET A 90 -4.69 -11.57 -5.83
C MET A 90 -4.61 -12.49 -7.04
N SER A 91 -5.11 -12.03 -8.18
CA SER A 91 -5.05 -12.73 -9.47
C SER A 91 -3.89 -12.28 -10.35
N GLY A 92 -3.09 -11.31 -9.89
CA GLY A 92 -1.94 -10.78 -10.62
C GLY A 92 -1.14 -9.79 -9.79
N VAL A 93 -0.12 -9.21 -10.40
CA VAL A 93 0.75 -8.22 -9.78
C VAL A 93 0.02 -6.88 -9.64
N PRO A 94 0.05 -6.23 -8.47
CA PRO A 94 -0.50 -4.90 -8.30
C PRO A 94 0.24 -3.87 -9.13
N SER A 95 -0.48 -2.86 -9.60
CA SER A 95 0.12 -1.70 -10.26
C SER A 95 0.22 -0.54 -9.26
N LEU A 96 1.38 0.12 -9.22
CA LEU A 96 1.66 1.26 -8.36
C LEU A 96 1.88 2.51 -9.20
N THR A 97 1.04 3.52 -9.00
CA THR A 97 1.21 4.86 -9.57
C THR A 97 1.59 5.83 -8.46
N ARG A 98 2.81 6.36 -8.52
CA ARG A 98 3.29 7.34 -7.56
C ARG A 98 2.97 8.76 -8.00
N LEU A 99 2.58 9.57 -7.02
CA LEU A 99 2.23 10.98 -7.19
C LEU A 99 3.06 11.81 -6.20
N ASP A 100 3.31 13.06 -6.52
CA ASP A 100 3.99 14.02 -5.62
C ASP A 100 5.32 13.46 -5.07
N GLY A 101 6.14 12.88 -5.93
CA GLY A 101 7.43 12.30 -5.53
C GLY A 101 7.30 11.10 -4.59
N GLY A 102 6.16 10.40 -4.58
CA GLY A 102 5.90 9.24 -3.72
C GLY A 102 5.23 9.58 -2.39
N GLN A 103 4.90 10.85 -2.13
CA GLN A 103 4.12 11.23 -0.95
C GLN A 103 2.67 10.75 -1.04
N ARG A 104 2.14 10.62 -2.25
CA ARG A 104 0.87 9.97 -2.54
C ARG A 104 1.07 8.84 -3.53
N ALA A 105 0.20 7.84 -3.47
CA ALA A 105 0.18 6.77 -4.45
C ALA A 105 -1.21 6.21 -4.64
N ILE A 106 -1.44 5.63 -5.82
CA ILE A 106 -2.59 4.78 -6.12
C ILE A 106 -2.08 3.40 -6.41
N ILE A 107 -2.57 2.41 -5.67
CA ILE A 107 -2.26 1.00 -5.91
C ILE A 107 -3.53 0.32 -6.40
N ARG A 108 -3.44 -0.43 -7.49
CA ARG A 108 -4.53 -1.24 -8.02
C ARG A 108 -4.11 -2.71 -8.06
N ALA A 109 -4.82 -3.55 -7.34
CA ALA A 109 -4.59 -5.00 -7.29
C ALA A 109 -5.74 -5.74 -7.97
N PRO A 110 -5.48 -6.54 -9.02
CA PRO A 110 -6.50 -7.42 -9.59
C PRO A 110 -6.84 -8.53 -8.61
N LEU A 111 -8.13 -8.82 -8.43
CA LEU A 111 -8.62 -9.80 -7.48
C LEU A 111 -9.32 -10.98 -8.17
N THR A 112 -9.30 -12.12 -7.52
CA THR A 112 -10.05 -13.32 -7.90
C THR A 112 -11.48 -13.24 -7.35
N ALA A 113 -12.48 -13.44 -8.19
CA ALA A 113 -13.87 -13.57 -7.77
C ALA A 113 -14.21 -15.04 -7.43
N PRO A 114 -15.20 -15.31 -6.56
CA PRO A 114 -16.02 -14.36 -5.84
C PRO A 114 -15.29 -13.75 -4.62
N LEU A 115 -15.60 -12.50 -4.30
CA LEU A 115 -15.00 -11.84 -3.14
C LEU A 115 -15.74 -12.24 -1.85
N PRO A 116 -15.03 -12.46 -0.74
CA PRO A 116 -15.63 -12.68 0.57
C PRO A 116 -16.24 -11.37 1.12
N ALA A 117 -16.96 -11.45 2.24
CA ALA A 117 -17.57 -10.28 2.86
C ALA A 117 -16.54 -9.26 3.40
N SER A 118 -15.34 -9.71 3.73
CA SER A 118 -14.25 -8.88 4.24
C SER A 118 -12.92 -9.23 3.60
N LEU A 119 -12.06 -8.24 3.50
CA LEU A 119 -10.70 -8.36 2.99
C LEU A 119 -9.70 -8.00 4.09
N THR A 120 -8.63 -8.74 4.18
CA THR A 120 -7.41 -8.35 4.90
C THR A 120 -6.42 -7.82 3.88
N ILE A 121 -5.99 -6.60 4.09
CA ILE A 121 -5.18 -5.85 3.15
C ILE A 121 -3.90 -5.45 3.87
N THR A 122 -2.77 -5.80 3.29
CA THR A 122 -1.44 -5.45 3.79
C THR A 122 -0.73 -4.60 2.75
N VAL A 123 -0.31 -3.40 3.16
CA VAL A 123 0.60 -2.55 2.37
C VAL A 123 1.97 -2.62 3.00
N GLY A 124 2.99 -2.93 2.22
CA GLY A 124 4.38 -2.96 2.62
C GLY A 124 5.22 -1.94 1.86
N ASP A 125 6.24 -1.38 2.50
CA ASP A 125 7.24 -0.51 1.89
C ASP A 125 8.57 -0.67 2.61
N GLY A 126 9.31 -1.68 2.23
CA GLY A 126 10.55 -2.06 2.89
C GLY A 126 10.32 -2.45 4.36
N ALA A 127 10.83 -1.63 5.29
CA ALA A 127 10.68 -1.86 6.74
C ALA A 127 9.35 -1.35 7.31
N ARG A 128 8.51 -0.72 6.51
CA ARG A 128 7.20 -0.19 6.93
C ARG A 128 6.08 -1.06 6.42
N GLY A 129 5.03 -1.19 7.20
CA GLY A 129 3.84 -1.90 6.77
C GLY A 129 2.60 -1.45 7.52
N LEU A 130 1.46 -1.70 6.95
CA LEU A 130 0.14 -1.45 7.51
C LEU A 130 -0.77 -2.59 7.10
N GLU A 131 -1.42 -3.24 8.07
CA GLU A 131 -2.38 -4.30 7.83
C GLU A 131 -3.73 -3.94 8.44
N TRP A 132 -4.80 -4.21 7.73
CA TRP A 132 -6.15 -4.05 8.26
C TRP A 132 -7.13 -5.00 7.61
N THR A 133 -8.20 -5.32 8.35
CA THR A 133 -9.33 -6.11 7.85
C THR A 133 -10.57 -5.24 7.80
N ARG A 134 -11.25 -5.20 6.67
CA ARG A 134 -12.50 -4.46 6.45
C ARG A 134 -13.46 -5.19 5.54
N ALA A 135 -14.73 -4.78 5.61
CA ALA A 135 -15.70 -5.13 4.58
C ALA A 135 -15.20 -4.72 3.20
N VAL A 136 -15.59 -5.46 2.18
CA VAL A 136 -15.29 -5.13 0.78
C VAL A 136 -15.69 -3.67 0.51
N PRO A 137 -14.79 -2.85 -0.05
CA PRO A 137 -15.11 -1.46 -0.37
C PRO A 137 -16.27 -1.34 -1.36
N PRO A 138 -16.95 -0.19 -1.38
CA PRO A 138 -18.00 0.06 -2.36
C PRO A 138 -17.45 0.01 -3.79
N THR A 139 -18.27 -0.43 -4.72
CA THR A 139 -17.93 -0.36 -6.16
C THR A 139 -17.87 1.11 -6.59
N GLY A 140 -16.80 1.47 -7.29
CA GLY A 140 -16.54 2.84 -7.73
C GLY A 140 -15.31 2.91 -8.62
N ALA A 141 -14.86 4.11 -8.90
CA ALA A 141 -13.59 4.36 -9.56
C ALA A 141 -12.85 5.45 -8.81
N LEU A 142 -11.56 5.25 -8.56
CA LEU A 142 -10.71 6.35 -8.14
C LEU A 142 -10.47 7.26 -9.35
N PRO A 143 -10.43 8.59 -9.14
CA PRO A 143 -10.05 9.50 -10.21
C PRO A 143 -8.66 9.09 -10.70
N ASP A 144 -8.51 8.99 -12.02
CA ASP A 144 -7.18 8.80 -12.60
C ASP A 144 -6.30 9.97 -12.13
N PRO A 145 -5.06 9.68 -11.72
CA PRO A 145 -4.14 10.75 -11.36
C PRO A 145 -4.02 11.65 -12.56
N ILE A 146 -4.51 12.88 -12.43
CA ILE A 146 -4.21 13.91 -13.41
C ILE A 146 -2.69 13.96 -13.43
N PRO A 147 -2.03 13.56 -14.54
CA PRO A 147 -0.60 13.74 -14.60
C PRO A 147 -0.41 15.22 -14.27
N THR A 148 0.29 15.51 -13.18
CA THR A 148 0.81 16.83 -12.95
C THR A 148 1.71 17.07 -14.15
N ALA A 149 1.08 17.55 -15.24
CA ALA A 149 1.82 18.01 -16.38
C ALA A 149 2.87 18.90 -15.76
N GLU A 150 4.10 18.68 -16.14
CA GLU A 150 5.22 19.54 -15.77
C GLU A 150 4.87 20.95 -16.28
N THR A 151 3.95 21.58 -15.56
CA THR A 151 3.43 22.94 -15.87
C THR A 151 4.59 23.93 -15.91
N GLY A 152 5.69 23.55 -15.24
CA GLY A 152 6.96 24.27 -15.33
C GLY A 152 7.63 24.21 -16.71
N LEU A 153 7.57 23.08 -17.41
CA LEU A 153 8.18 22.96 -18.73
C LEU A 153 7.40 23.73 -19.80
N TRP A 154 6.07 23.68 -19.75
CA TRP A 154 5.22 24.42 -20.68
C TRP A 154 5.33 25.94 -20.48
N LEU A 155 5.33 26.41 -19.24
CA LEU A 155 5.55 27.81 -18.92
C LEU A 155 6.94 28.30 -19.34
N SER A 156 7.99 27.50 -19.12
CA SER A 156 9.35 27.86 -19.56
C SER A 156 9.47 27.85 -21.08
N MET A 157 8.84 26.92 -21.79
CA MET A 157 8.82 26.92 -23.25
C MET A 157 8.08 28.16 -23.83
N ILE A 158 6.94 28.53 -23.25
CA ILE A 158 6.21 29.74 -23.65
C ILE A 158 7.03 30.98 -23.37
N THR A 159 7.70 31.09 -22.24
CA THR A 159 8.53 32.21 -21.87
C THR A 159 9.74 32.38 -22.81
N ILE A 160 10.39 31.26 -23.17
CA ILE A 160 11.51 31.24 -24.10
C ILE A 160 11.03 31.66 -25.50
N ALA A 161 9.87 31.17 -25.95
CA ALA A 161 9.30 31.53 -27.24
C ALA A 161 8.92 33.00 -27.32
N LEU A 162 8.39 33.59 -26.25
CA LEU A 162 8.05 35.03 -26.15
C LEU A 162 9.29 35.89 -26.11
N LEU A 163 10.34 35.51 -25.35
CA LEU A 163 11.60 36.25 -25.32
C LEU A 163 12.37 36.14 -26.64
N GLY A 164 12.36 34.99 -27.28
CA GLY A 164 13.00 34.78 -28.58
C GLY A 164 12.30 35.55 -29.69
N GLY A 165 10.98 35.71 -29.63
CA GLY A 165 10.22 36.52 -30.58
C GLY A 165 10.46 38.06 -30.46
N LEU A 166 10.83 38.53 -29.27
CA LEU A 166 11.05 39.95 -29.02
C LEU A 166 12.44 40.44 -29.49
N VAL A 167 13.39 39.53 -29.69
CA VAL A 167 14.75 39.85 -30.17
C VAL A 167 14.82 39.95 -31.70
N LEU A 168 13.78 39.53 -32.42
CA LEU A 168 13.72 39.50 -33.89
C LEU A 168 12.94 40.71 -34.53
N ILE A 169 12.57 41.70 -33.73
CA ILE A 169 11.99 42.97 -34.18
C ILE A 169 12.98 44.11 -33.81
#